data_127d459d50418c990beb19bb64c35be1
#
_entry.id   127d459d50418c990beb19bb64c35be1
#
_cell.length_a   1.000
_cell.length_b   1.000
_cell.length_c   1.000
_cell.angle_alpha   90.00
_cell.angle_beta   90.00
_cell.angle_gamma   90.00
#
_symmetry.space_group_name_H-M   'P 1'
#
loop_
_entity.id
_entity.type
_entity.pdbx_description
1 polymer ?
#
loop_
_entity_poly.entity_id
_entity_poly.type
_entity_poly.pdbx_seq_one_letter_code
_entity_poly.pdbx_strand_id
1 'polypeptide(L)'
;MQKKLFLIIPILFFLKINEIKVISYNIRYNNSNDGINIWENRRSTIKNFIVSENPDFAGLQEVTYSQLIFLTESLKDYDFIGVGRDDGKNKGEFSPIFYNKNKYKVLSNDTFWLSSTPEKVSIGWDASMERICTYGLFENIDTKKRLWIFNTHFDHIGNHAREKSTD
;
A
#
# COMPACT_ATOMS: atom_id res chain seq x y z
N MET A 1 -54.13 -32.02 29.36
CA MET A 1 -53.14 -32.12 28.32
C MET A 1 -52.51 -30.73 28.13
N GLN A 2 -51.32 -30.54 28.67
CA GLN A 2 -50.55 -29.27 28.43
C GLN A 2 -49.78 -29.40 27.13
N LYS A 3 -50.08 -28.53 26.16
CA LYS A 3 -49.30 -28.41 24.92
C LYS A 3 -48.01 -27.64 25.22
N LYS A 4 -46.84 -28.31 25.15
CA LYS A 4 -45.55 -27.66 25.18
C LYS A 4 -45.34 -26.95 23.85
N LEU A 5 -45.28 -25.60 23.88
CA LEU A 5 -44.90 -24.76 22.74
C LEU A 5 -43.38 -24.77 22.63
N PHE A 6 -42.83 -25.42 21.59
CA PHE A 6 -41.42 -25.34 21.24
C PHE A 6 -41.18 -24.05 20.48
N LEU A 7 -40.53 -23.09 21.12
CA LEU A 7 -40.05 -21.87 20.48
C LEU A 7 -38.78 -22.21 19.66
N ILE A 8 -38.93 -22.29 18.35
CA ILE A 8 -37.77 -22.42 17.44
C ILE A 8 -37.21 -21.02 17.25
N ILE A 9 -36.08 -20.74 17.90
CA ILE A 9 -35.31 -19.51 17.67
C ILE A 9 -34.48 -19.76 16.39
N PRO A 10 -34.68 -18.99 15.30
CA PRO A 10 -33.85 -19.12 14.12
C PRO A 10 -32.44 -18.59 14.46
N ILE A 11 -31.46 -19.48 14.44
CA ILE A 11 -30.04 -19.08 14.51
C ILE A 11 -29.72 -18.44 13.18
N LEU A 12 -29.70 -17.10 13.12
CA LEU A 12 -29.18 -16.35 11.98
C LEU A 12 -27.70 -16.52 11.95
N PHE A 13 -27.17 -17.35 11.05
CA PHE A 13 -25.75 -17.36 10.71
C PHE A 13 -25.46 -16.12 9.86
N PHE A 14 -24.88 -15.08 10.46
CA PHE A 14 -24.26 -14.00 9.70
C PHE A 14 -22.99 -14.55 9.07
N LEU A 15 -23.02 -14.85 7.78
CA LEU A 15 -21.81 -15.02 6.98
C LEU A 15 -21.08 -13.69 6.95
N LYS A 16 -20.03 -13.55 7.76
CA LYS A 16 -19.13 -12.41 7.72
C LYS A 16 -18.32 -12.54 6.42
N ILE A 17 -18.74 -11.83 5.37
CA ILE A 17 -17.97 -11.70 4.15
C ILE A 17 -16.70 -10.94 4.56
N ASN A 18 -15.55 -11.60 4.53
CA ASN A 18 -14.27 -10.99 4.79
C ASN A 18 -13.83 -10.29 3.50
N GLU A 19 -14.37 -9.11 3.23
CA GLU A 19 -13.88 -8.23 2.17
C GLU A 19 -12.55 -7.63 2.59
N ILE A 20 -11.60 -7.57 1.65
CA ILE A 20 -10.33 -6.88 1.82
C ILE A 20 -10.40 -5.60 1.00
N LYS A 21 -10.28 -4.47 1.67
CA LYS A 21 -10.28 -3.16 1.01
C LYS A 21 -8.86 -2.73 0.69
N VAL A 22 -8.56 -2.58 -0.60
CA VAL A 22 -7.24 -2.13 -1.08
C VAL A 22 -7.42 -0.83 -1.85
N ILE A 23 -6.54 0.14 -1.60
CA ILE A 23 -6.44 1.39 -2.34
C ILE A 23 -5.10 1.42 -3.08
N SER A 24 -5.12 1.85 -4.35
CA SER A 24 -3.93 2.29 -5.09
C SER A 24 -4.07 3.78 -5.35
N TYR A 25 -3.09 4.58 -4.88
CA TYR A 25 -3.20 6.03 -4.92
C TYR A 25 -1.86 6.71 -5.16
N ASN A 26 -1.70 7.31 -6.34
CA ASN A 26 -0.58 8.22 -6.60
C ASN A 26 -0.86 9.54 -5.89
N ILE A 27 -0.07 9.84 -4.85
CA ILE A 27 -0.28 11.04 -4.02
C ILE A 27 0.45 12.27 -4.53
N ARG A 28 1.13 12.19 -5.65
CA ARG A 28 1.99 13.24 -6.20
C ARG A 28 3.15 13.60 -5.25
N TYR A 29 4.38 13.50 -5.70
CA TYR A 29 5.56 13.84 -4.89
C TYR A 29 5.54 15.29 -4.38
N ASN A 30 6.31 15.56 -3.34
CA ASN A 30 6.46 16.91 -2.78
C ASN A 30 7.28 17.78 -3.74
N ASN A 31 6.60 18.68 -4.47
CA ASN A 31 7.19 19.61 -5.42
C ASN A 31 6.76 21.03 -5.08
N SER A 32 7.75 21.89 -4.75
CA SER A 32 7.51 23.29 -4.42
C SER A 32 6.94 24.12 -5.58
N ASN A 33 7.04 23.63 -6.82
CA ASN A 33 6.52 24.32 -8.01
C ASN A 33 5.06 23.97 -8.32
N ASP A 34 4.39 23.16 -7.51
CA ASP A 34 2.98 22.77 -7.73
C ASP A 34 1.97 23.88 -7.36
N GLY A 35 2.42 25.12 -7.09
CA GLY A 35 1.57 26.28 -6.80
C GLY A 35 0.64 26.04 -5.59
N ILE A 36 -0.67 26.22 -5.80
CA ILE A 36 -1.66 25.96 -4.74
C ILE A 36 -1.77 24.49 -4.34
N ASN A 37 -1.24 23.58 -5.15
CA ASN A 37 -1.28 22.12 -4.94
C ASN A 37 0.01 21.59 -4.30
N ILE A 38 0.82 22.42 -3.66
CA ILE A 38 1.99 21.98 -2.89
C ILE A 38 1.57 20.98 -1.81
N TRP A 39 2.51 20.17 -1.35
CA TRP A 39 2.26 19.12 -0.36
C TRP A 39 1.57 19.63 0.89
N GLU A 40 2.01 20.76 1.42
CA GLU A 40 1.50 21.38 2.65
C GLU A 40 -0.02 21.62 2.59
N ASN A 41 -0.53 21.96 1.42
CA ASN A 41 -1.96 22.21 1.20
C ASN A 41 -2.77 20.91 1.00
N ARG A 42 -2.14 19.84 0.49
CA ARG A 42 -2.81 18.56 0.15
C ARG A 42 -2.74 17.53 1.27
N ARG A 43 -1.70 17.57 2.12
CA ARG A 43 -1.38 16.49 3.06
C ARG A 43 -2.53 16.10 3.98
N SER A 44 -3.29 17.10 4.48
CA SER A 44 -4.44 16.85 5.35
C SER A 44 -5.60 16.16 4.62
N THR A 45 -5.85 16.54 3.37
CA THR A 45 -6.87 15.93 2.52
C THR A 45 -6.52 14.47 2.21
N ILE A 46 -5.27 14.19 1.84
CA ILE A 46 -4.79 12.84 1.57
C ILE A 46 -4.88 11.96 2.82
N LYS A 47 -4.40 12.45 3.96
CA LYS A 47 -4.53 11.76 5.26
C LYS A 47 -6.00 11.48 5.60
N ASN A 48 -6.88 12.48 5.48
CA ASN A 48 -8.29 12.33 5.81
C ASN A 48 -9.00 11.35 4.87
N PHE A 49 -8.64 11.32 3.58
CA PHE A 49 -9.12 10.33 2.63
C PHE A 49 -8.77 8.91 3.08
N ILE A 50 -7.51 8.63 3.40
CA ILE A 50 -7.09 7.31 3.87
C ILE A 50 -7.82 6.92 5.16
N VAL A 51 -7.96 7.85 6.11
CA VAL A 51 -8.69 7.60 7.36
C VAL A 51 -10.17 7.31 7.11
N SER A 52 -10.83 8.09 6.25
CA SER A 52 -12.27 7.91 5.95
C SER A 52 -12.55 6.62 5.19
N GLU A 53 -11.67 6.26 4.27
CA GLU A 53 -11.79 5.01 3.50
C GLU A 53 -11.45 3.78 4.35
N ASN A 54 -10.63 3.94 5.38
CA ASN A 54 -10.22 2.89 6.31
C ASN A 54 -9.84 1.57 5.59
N PRO A 55 -8.90 1.62 4.61
CA PRO A 55 -8.53 0.44 3.85
C PRO A 55 -7.75 -0.55 4.72
N ASP A 56 -7.76 -1.82 4.30
CA ASP A 56 -6.86 -2.82 4.85
C ASP A 56 -5.42 -2.58 4.38
N PHE A 57 -5.27 -2.17 3.11
CA PHE A 57 -4.00 -1.84 2.48
C PHE A 57 -4.13 -0.60 1.59
N ALA A 58 -3.13 0.28 1.63
CA ALA A 58 -3.00 1.40 0.71
C ALA A 58 -1.60 1.38 0.07
N GLY A 59 -1.55 1.00 -1.20
CA GLY A 59 -0.37 1.14 -2.06
C GLY A 59 -0.29 2.58 -2.56
N LEU A 60 0.71 3.33 -2.10
CA LEU A 60 0.89 4.73 -2.50
C LEU A 60 2.04 4.84 -3.50
N GLN A 61 1.97 5.82 -4.39
CA GLN A 61 3.03 6.10 -5.37
C GLN A 61 3.47 7.57 -5.28
N GLU A 62 4.67 7.85 -5.76
CA GLU A 62 5.34 9.16 -5.72
C GLU A 62 5.56 9.68 -4.28
N VAL A 63 5.75 8.80 -3.32
CA VAL A 63 5.91 9.20 -1.92
C VAL A 63 7.37 9.58 -1.66
N THR A 64 7.65 10.85 -1.38
CA THR A 64 8.97 11.29 -0.90
C THR A 64 9.13 10.99 0.59
N TYR A 65 10.38 10.98 1.09
CA TYR A 65 10.66 10.68 2.49
C TYR A 65 9.92 11.61 3.47
N SER A 66 9.83 12.92 3.17
CA SER A 66 9.08 13.86 4.01
C SER A 66 7.58 13.58 4.07
N GLN A 67 7.00 13.15 2.94
CA GLN A 67 5.59 12.72 2.88
C GLN A 67 5.37 11.44 3.66
N LEU A 68 6.30 10.48 3.54
CA LEU A 68 6.26 9.22 4.27
C LEU A 68 6.25 9.44 5.78
N ILE A 69 7.14 10.30 6.32
CA ILE A 69 7.18 10.64 7.74
C ILE A 69 5.86 11.25 8.20
N PHE A 70 5.33 12.24 7.47
CA PHE A 70 4.04 12.84 7.81
C PHE A 70 2.90 11.81 7.86
N LEU A 71 2.83 10.91 6.88
CA LEU A 71 1.78 9.88 6.83
C LEU A 71 1.94 8.88 7.98
N THR A 72 3.15 8.44 8.26
CA THR A 72 3.42 7.51 9.37
C THR A 72 3.05 8.11 10.72
N GLU A 73 3.36 9.39 10.92
CA GLU A 73 2.99 10.09 12.15
C GLU A 73 1.49 10.37 12.28
N SER A 74 0.79 10.53 11.16
CA SER A 74 -0.62 10.91 11.12
C SER A 74 -1.59 9.73 11.07
N LEU A 75 -1.18 8.58 10.52
CA LEU A 75 -2.00 7.38 10.33
C LEU A 75 -1.73 6.36 11.43
N LYS A 76 -2.19 6.62 12.64
CA LYS A 76 -1.84 5.86 13.87
C LYS A 76 -2.21 4.37 13.84
N ASP A 77 -3.24 4.00 13.08
CA ASP A 77 -3.68 2.61 12.92
C ASP A 77 -2.94 1.85 11.82
N TYR A 78 -2.04 2.52 11.13
CA TYR A 78 -1.28 1.98 10.02
C TYR A 78 0.21 1.91 10.35
N ASP A 79 0.86 0.95 9.73
CA ASP A 79 2.31 0.88 9.57
C ASP A 79 2.60 0.71 8.08
N PHE A 80 3.85 0.75 7.66
CA PHE A 80 4.21 0.64 6.25
C PHE A 80 5.42 -0.27 6.03
N ILE A 81 5.57 -0.73 4.77
CA ILE A 81 6.77 -1.37 4.24
C ILE A 81 7.18 -0.65 2.96
N GLY A 82 8.46 -0.72 2.61
CA GLY A 82 9.05 -0.14 1.41
C GLY A 82 10.25 0.76 1.70
N VAL A 83 11.03 1.00 0.67
CA VAL A 83 12.26 1.83 0.70
C VAL A 83 12.27 2.83 -0.46
N GLY A 84 13.15 3.82 -0.39
CA GLY A 84 13.38 4.78 -1.47
C GLY A 84 14.12 4.15 -2.64
N ARG A 85 13.69 4.46 -3.86
CA ARG A 85 14.16 3.81 -5.09
C ARG A 85 15.61 4.13 -5.43
N ASP A 86 16.16 5.30 -5.00
CA ASP A 86 17.48 5.76 -5.43
C ASP A 86 18.64 5.14 -4.62
N ASP A 87 18.35 4.63 -3.41
CA ASP A 87 19.41 4.09 -2.54
C ASP A 87 19.00 2.83 -1.74
N GLY A 88 17.75 2.37 -1.92
CA GLY A 88 17.22 1.27 -1.13
C GLY A 88 17.02 1.62 0.35
N LYS A 89 16.94 2.90 0.69
CA LYS A 89 16.77 3.42 2.05
C LYS A 89 15.78 4.57 2.06
N ASN A 90 16.27 5.82 2.01
CA ASN A 90 15.47 7.02 2.21
C ASN A 90 15.48 8.00 1.03
N LYS A 91 16.23 7.74 -0.04
CA LYS A 91 16.33 8.64 -1.19
C LYS A 91 15.41 8.22 -2.33
N GLY A 92 14.97 9.23 -3.09
CA GLY A 92 14.03 9.08 -4.19
C GLY A 92 12.59 8.88 -3.71
N GLU A 93 11.74 8.49 -4.65
CA GLU A 93 10.36 8.17 -4.37
C GLU A 93 10.23 6.74 -3.86
N PHE A 94 9.30 6.55 -2.95
CA PHE A 94 8.86 5.27 -2.44
C PHE A 94 7.60 4.81 -3.21
N SER A 95 7.42 3.50 -3.26
CA SER A 95 6.15 2.84 -3.56
C SER A 95 5.71 2.04 -2.33
N PRO A 96 5.38 2.70 -1.20
CA PRO A 96 5.15 2.02 0.06
C PRO A 96 3.77 1.33 0.06
N ILE A 97 3.65 0.29 0.89
CA ILE A 97 2.38 -0.33 1.24
C ILE A 97 2.09 0.03 2.69
N PHE A 98 1.11 0.91 2.92
CA PHE A 98 0.52 1.10 4.23
C PHE A 98 -0.49 0.00 4.50
N TYR A 99 -0.47 -0.58 5.69
CA TYR A 99 -1.39 -1.64 6.09
C TYR A 99 -1.97 -1.37 7.48
N ASN A 100 -3.22 -1.75 7.69
CA ASN A 100 -3.87 -1.62 9.00
C ASN A 100 -3.25 -2.64 9.97
N LYS A 101 -2.37 -2.16 10.88
CA LYS A 101 -1.64 -3.01 11.83
C LYS A 101 -2.51 -3.64 12.92
N ASN A 102 -3.75 -3.14 13.09
CA ASN A 102 -4.72 -3.74 14.00
C ASN A 102 -5.38 -5.00 13.41
N LYS A 103 -5.29 -5.17 12.06
CA LYS A 103 -5.88 -6.30 11.34
C LYS A 103 -4.84 -7.25 10.76
N TYR A 104 -3.66 -6.75 10.44
CA TYR A 104 -2.61 -7.51 9.73
C TYR A 104 -1.26 -7.35 10.38
N LYS A 105 -0.46 -8.41 10.33
CA LYS A 105 0.97 -8.39 10.62
C LYS A 105 1.76 -8.78 9.37
N VAL A 106 2.93 -8.19 9.21
CA VAL A 106 3.89 -8.55 8.16
C VAL A 106 4.62 -9.83 8.58
N LEU A 107 4.67 -10.82 7.70
CA LEU A 107 5.47 -12.04 7.89
C LEU A 107 6.80 -11.96 7.15
N SER A 108 6.80 -11.33 5.97
CA SER A 108 7.98 -11.11 5.14
C SER A 108 7.71 -9.93 4.22
N ASN A 109 8.71 -9.14 3.92
CA ASN A 109 8.62 -8.05 2.95
C ASN A 109 9.99 -7.77 2.34
N ASP A 110 9.98 -7.18 1.15
CA ASP A 110 11.16 -6.64 0.50
C ASP A 110 10.75 -5.62 -0.57
N THR A 111 11.74 -5.00 -1.20
CA THR A 111 11.59 -4.12 -2.37
C THR A 111 12.66 -4.49 -3.39
N PHE A 112 12.25 -4.71 -4.64
CA PHE A 112 13.16 -5.00 -5.73
C PHE A 112 13.03 -3.96 -6.85
N TRP A 113 14.11 -3.82 -7.63
CA TRP A 113 14.11 -2.92 -8.79
C TRP A 113 13.57 -3.62 -10.02
N LEU A 114 12.73 -2.91 -10.77
CA LEU A 114 12.15 -3.39 -12.03
C LEU A 114 13.23 -3.25 -13.13
N SER A 115 14.14 -4.20 -13.13
CA SER A 115 15.31 -4.23 -14.03
C SER A 115 15.82 -5.66 -14.20
N SER A 116 16.86 -5.84 -15.01
CA SER A 116 17.58 -7.13 -15.13
C SER A 116 18.44 -7.49 -13.90
N THR A 117 18.57 -6.56 -12.93
CA THR A 117 19.30 -6.75 -11.67
C THR A 117 18.44 -6.30 -10.49
N PRO A 118 17.37 -7.05 -10.18
CA PRO A 118 16.33 -6.61 -9.22
C PRO A 118 16.83 -6.48 -7.78
N GLU A 119 17.93 -7.11 -7.43
CA GLU A 119 18.51 -7.12 -6.08
C GLU A 119 19.31 -5.86 -5.73
N LYS A 120 19.50 -4.93 -6.66
CA LYS A 120 20.26 -3.69 -6.44
C LYS A 120 19.67 -2.51 -7.19
N VAL A 121 19.98 -1.30 -6.71
CA VAL A 121 19.58 -0.05 -7.37
C VAL A 121 20.01 -0.07 -8.84
N SER A 122 19.03 -0.02 -9.73
CA SER A 122 19.27 -0.08 -11.18
C SER A 122 18.09 0.44 -11.98
N ILE A 123 18.37 0.93 -13.19
CA ILE A 123 17.37 1.34 -14.18
C ILE A 123 17.15 0.15 -15.13
N GLY A 124 15.89 -0.23 -15.33
CA GLY A 124 15.52 -1.34 -16.19
C GLY A 124 15.25 -0.93 -17.63
N TRP A 125 15.83 -1.66 -18.59
CA TRP A 125 15.54 -1.57 -20.03
C TRP A 125 15.59 -0.12 -20.56
N ASP A 126 14.45 0.40 -21.06
CA ASP A 126 14.31 1.79 -21.56
C ASP A 126 13.61 2.72 -20.55
N ALA A 127 13.58 2.34 -19.26
CA ALA A 127 13.01 3.19 -18.22
C ALA A 127 13.78 4.51 -18.09
N SER A 128 13.07 5.60 -17.78
CA SER A 128 13.66 6.94 -17.59
C SER A 128 14.37 7.10 -16.25
N MET A 129 14.08 6.23 -15.30
CA MET A 129 14.61 6.26 -13.93
C MET A 129 14.41 4.91 -13.25
N GLU A 130 14.96 4.76 -12.06
CA GLU A 130 14.73 3.59 -11.22
C GLU A 130 13.25 3.40 -10.94
N ARG A 131 12.78 2.16 -11.12
CA ARG A 131 11.43 1.73 -10.77
C ARG A 131 11.52 0.55 -9.82
N ILE A 132 10.67 0.57 -8.81
CA ILE A 132 10.67 -0.45 -7.75
C ILE A 132 9.30 -1.09 -7.61
N CYS A 133 9.30 -2.31 -7.10
CA CYS A 133 8.13 -2.98 -6.59
C CYS A 133 8.35 -3.33 -5.12
N THR A 134 7.54 -2.76 -4.24
CA THR A 134 7.47 -3.15 -2.84
C THR A 134 6.45 -4.28 -2.69
N TYR A 135 6.79 -5.32 -1.94
CA TYR A 135 5.87 -6.42 -1.67
C TYR A 135 5.96 -6.92 -0.24
N GLY A 136 4.88 -7.53 0.22
CA GLY A 136 4.84 -8.15 1.53
C GLY A 136 3.86 -9.31 1.62
N LEU A 137 4.22 -10.29 2.43
CA LEU A 137 3.33 -11.35 2.89
C LEU A 137 2.71 -10.91 4.22
N PHE A 138 1.40 -10.78 4.22
CA PHE A 138 0.64 -10.37 5.39
C PHE A 138 -0.22 -11.52 5.91
N GLU A 139 -0.38 -11.59 7.23
CA GLU A 139 -1.31 -12.50 7.88
C GLU A 139 -2.37 -11.71 8.63
N ASN A 140 -3.63 -11.97 8.33
CA ASN A 140 -4.74 -11.42 9.10
C ASN A 140 -4.69 -11.94 10.54
N ILE A 141 -4.72 -11.04 11.53
CA ILE A 141 -4.52 -11.36 12.94
C ILE A 141 -5.61 -12.31 13.47
N ASP A 142 -6.86 -12.14 13.03
CA ASP A 142 -7.99 -12.93 13.50
C ASP A 142 -8.14 -14.27 12.76
N THR A 143 -8.17 -14.20 11.42
CA THR A 143 -8.48 -15.38 10.59
C THR A 143 -7.28 -16.24 10.26
N LYS A 144 -6.05 -15.75 10.48
CA LYS A 144 -4.77 -16.38 10.10
C LYS A 144 -4.60 -16.59 8.60
N LYS A 145 -5.50 -16.05 7.78
CA LYS A 145 -5.36 -16.07 6.33
C LYS A 145 -4.19 -15.19 5.90
N ARG A 146 -3.46 -15.66 4.90
CA ARG A 146 -2.28 -14.98 4.36
C ARG A 146 -2.54 -14.51 2.95
N LEU A 147 -1.94 -13.35 2.61
CA LEU A 147 -2.02 -12.79 1.26
C LEU A 147 -0.73 -12.01 0.95
N TRP A 148 -0.38 -12.00 -0.33
CA TRP A 148 0.67 -11.15 -0.86
C TRP A 148 0.06 -9.86 -1.38
N ILE A 149 0.70 -8.74 -1.07
CA ILE A 149 0.39 -7.41 -1.63
C ILE A 149 1.64 -6.90 -2.34
N PHE A 150 1.45 -6.38 -3.53
CA PHE A 150 2.50 -5.75 -4.35
C PHE A 150 2.08 -4.32 -4.67
N ASN A 151 3.02 -3.39 -4.63
CA ASN A 151 2.80 -2.00 -5.03
C ASN A 151 3.97 -1.50 -5.86
N THR A 152 3.65 -0.92 -7.01
CA THR A 152 4.65 -0.35 -7.93
C THR A 152 4.13 0.91 -8.58
N HIS A 153 5.06 1.69 -9.14
CA HIS A 153 4.82 2.82 -10.03
C HIS A 153 5.62 2.61 -11.31
N PHE A 154 4.96 2.13 -12.35
CA PHE A 154 5.61 1.83 -13.62
C PHE A 154 6.23 3.06 -14.29
N ASP A 155 7.19 2.83 -15.18
CA ASP A 155 7.81 3.92 -15.93
C ASP A 155 6.80 4.60 -16.87
N HIS A 156 6.91 5.93 -16.95
CA HIS A 156 5.98 6.75 -17.73
C HIS A 156 6.41 6.94 -19.19
N ILE A 157 7.70 6.65 -19.52
CA ILE A 157 8.28 6.79 -20.86
C ILE A 157 8.52 5.42 -21.50
N GLY A 158 9.27 4.55 -20.84
CA GLY A 158 9.74 3.27 -21.38
C GLY A 158 8.61 2.27 -21.62
N ASN A 159 8.29 1.98 -22.88
CA ASN A 159 7.29 0.96 -23.22
C ASN A 159 7.79 -0.44 -22.89
N HIS A 160 9.04 -0.74 -23.29
CA HIS A 160 9.66 -2.03 -23.03
C HIS A 160 9.85 -2.28 -21.52
N ALA A 161 10.21 -1.23 -20.77
CA ALA A 161 10.30 -1.31 -19.32
C ALA A 161 8.95 -1.67 -18.67
N ARG A 162 7.84 -1.10 -19.15
CA ARG A 162 6.51 -1.47 -18.63
C ARG A 162 6.13 -2.91 -18.94
N GLU A 163 6.38 -3.39 -20.16
CA GLU A 163 6.13 -4.78 -20.54
C GLU A 163 6.94 -5.73 -19.65
N LYS A 164 8.25 -5.50 -19.57
CA LYS A 164 9.16 -6.33 -18.78
C LYS A 164 8.91 -6.28 -17.27
N SER A 165 8.33 -5.22 -16.78
CA SER A 165 7.97 -5.09 -15.37
C SER A 165 6.74 -5.91 -14.97
N THR A 166 6.05 -6.51 -15.93
CA THR A 166 4.87 -7.38 -15.68
C THR A 166 5.17 -8.87 -15.83
N ASP A 167 6.36 -9.22 -16.31
CA ASP A 167 6.87 -10.60 -16.42
C ASP A 167 7.37 -11.11 -15.05
#